data_58aaac133b2696b59801828d5de71ff2
#
_entry.id   58aaac133b2696b59801828d5de71ff2
#
_cell.length_a   1.000
_cell.length_b   1.000
_cell.length_c   1.000
_cell.angle_alpha   90.00
_cell.angle_beta   90.00
_cell.angle_gamma   90.00
#
_symmetry.space_group_name_H-M   'P 1'
#
loop_
_entity.id
_entity.type
_entity.pdbx_description
1 polymer ?
#
loop_
_entity_poly.entity_id
_entity_poly.type
_entity_poly.pdbx_seq_one_letter_code
_entity_poly.pdbx_strand_id
1 'polypeptide(L)'
;MSELQPGLEKRLAHVKQMLSEAEEKAGRPQGCVKLLAVGKTFNQEALLECARAGALAFGENYAQEGCTKIDWFRTNHPELHLEWHFIGPLQANKSRMVAERFDWVQTVDRLRIAERLSAQRPDNLPPLNVLIEVNVDAEASKSGISPEELPALAAAV
;
A
#
# COMPACT_ATOMS: atom_id res chain seq x y z
N MET A 1 17.28 -1.41 -21.08
CA MET A 1 17.23 -2.57 -20.17
C MET A 1 17.63 -2.09 -18.79
N SER A 2 16.69 -2.05 -17.87
CA SER A 2 17.04 -1.78 -16.47
C SER A 2 17.78 -3.02 -15.97
N GLU A 3 19.03 -2.85 -15.57
CA GLU A 3 19.79 -3.93 -14.93
C GLU A 3 19.04 -4.29 -13.64
N LEU A 4 18.50 -5.49 -13.59
CA LEU A 4 17.97 -6.10 -12.38
C LEU A 4 19.04 -5.97 -11.30
N GLN A 5 18.73 -5.32 -10.19
CA GLN A 5 19.72 -5.08 -9.15
C GLN A 5 20.23 -6.43 -8.61
N PRO A 6 21.51 -6.77 -8.77
CA PRO A 6 22.04 -8.05 -8.33
C PRO A 6 21.81 -8.21 -6.83
N GLY A 7 21.11 -9.27 -6.43
CA GLY A 7 20.88 -9.59 -5.03
C GLY A 7 19.56 -9.12 -4.40
N LEU A 8 18.61 -8.63 -5.19
CA LEU A 8 17.28 -8.24 -4.68
C LEU A 8 16.58 -9.42 -4.01
N GLU A 9 16.58 -10.59 -4.63
CA GLU A 9 16.03 -11.82 -4.05
C GLU A 9 16.66 -12.14 -2.68
N LYS A 10 17.98 -12.04 -2.56
CA LYS A 10 18.69 -12.27 -1.30
C LYS A 10 18.33 -11.25 -0.23
N ARG A 11 18.18 -9.98 -0.61
CA ARG A 11 17.76 -8.92 0.33
C ARG A 11 16.33 -9.14 0.81
N LEU A 12 15.43 -9.53 -0.08
CA LEU A 12 14.05 -9.86 0.28
C LEU A 12 14.00 -11.07 1.21
N ALA A 13 14.74 -12.13 0.91
CA ALA A 13 14.86 -13.32 1.74
C ALA A 13 15.38 -12.97 3.15
N HIS A 14 16.38 -12.09 3.24
CA HIS A 14 16.91 -11.62 4.51
C HIS A 14 15.85 -10.88 5.35
N VAL A 15 15.09 -9.96 4.75
CA VAL A 15 14.00 -9.25 5.44
C VAL A 15 12.92 -10.20 5.92
N LYS A 16 12.52 -11.18 5.10
CA LYS A 16 11.56 -12.22 5.49
C LYS A 16 12.06 -13.06 6.67
N GLN A 17 13.35 -13.39 6.68
CA GLN A 17 13.97 -14.09 7.80
C GLN A 17 13.91 -13.26 9.08
N MET A 18 14.27 -11.96 9.01
CA MET A 18 14.17 -11.05 10.17
C MET A 18 12.74 -10.98 10.72
N LEU A 19 11.72 -10.94 9.86
CA LEU A 19 10.31 -10.97 10.28
C LEU A 19 9.98 -12.27 11.01
N SER A 20 10.38 -13.41 10.45
CA SER A 20 10.14 -14.72 11.04
C SER A 20 10.80 -14.87 12.41
N GLU A 21 12.05 -14.42 12.56
CA GLU A 21 12.77 -14.42 13.84
C GLU A 21 12.11 -13.50 14.88
N ALA A 22 11.61 -12.34 14.44
CA ALA A 22 10.89 -11.40 15.32
C ALA A 22 9.54 -11.98 15.79
N GLU A 23 8.80 -12.65 14.91
CA GLU A 23 7.56 -13.36 15.26
C GLU A 23 7.83 -14.47 16.29
N GLU A 24 8.85 -15.28 16.08
CA GLU A 24 9.26 -16.34 17.00
C GLU A 24 9.63 -15.77 18.37
N LYS A 25 10.49 -14.75 18.38
CA LYS A 25 10.93 -14.07 19.61
C LYS A 25 9.75 -13.46 20.39
N ALA A 26 8.73 -12.97 19.69
CA ALA A 26 7.54 -12.40 20.29
C ALA A 26 6.47 -13.45 20.66
N GLY A 27 6.72 -14.75 20.41
CA GLY A 27 5.75 -15.82 20.64
C GLY A 27 4.51 -15.70 19.74
N ARG A 28 4.63 -15.10 18.56
CA ARG A 28 3.55 -14.92 17.60
C ARG A 28 3.55 -16.05 16.56
N PRO A 29 2.39 -16.36 15.96
CA PRO A 29 2.34 -17.33 14.87
C PRO A 29 3.20 -16.89 13.68
N GLN A 30 3.93 -17.84 13.09
CA GLN A 30 4.73 -17.58 11.90
C GLN A 30 3.86 -17.10 10.73
N GLY A 31 4.31 -16.04 10.05
CA GLY A 31 3.59 -15.44 8.92
C GLY A 31 2.41 -14.53 9.31
N CYS A 32 2.26 -14.20 10.59
CA CYS A 32 1.21 -13.29 11.05
C CYS A 32 1.48 -11.83 10.69
N VAL A 33 2.74 -11.48 10.40
CA VAL A 33 3.15 -10.14 9.95
C VAL A 33 3.35 -10.15 8.44
N LYS A 34 2.58 -9.32 7.74
CA LYS A 34 2.71 -9.14 6.29
C LYS A 34 3.80 -8.12 5.96
N LEU A 35 4.64 -8.45 4.98
CA LEU A 35 5.60 -7.51 4.41
C LEU A 35 4.94 -6.70 3.31
N LEU A 36 5.00 -5.38 3.43
CA LEU A 36 4.62 -4.45 2.38
C LEU A 36 5.91 -3.87 1.74
N ALA A 37 6.16 -4.24 0.49
CA ALA A 37 7.30 -3.72 -0.25
C ALA A 37 6.98 -2.35 -0.84
N VAL A 38 7.77 -1.33 -0.53
CA VAL A 38 7.55 0.03 -1.04
C VAL A 38 8.17 0.17 -2.42
N GLY A 39 7.32 0.39 -3.43
CA GLY A 39 7.68 0.43 -4.83
C GLY A 39 7.91 1.83 -5.42
N LYS A 40 7.67 2.89 -4.63
CA LYS A 40 7.84 4.27 -5.11
C LYS A 40 9.21 4.47 -5.76
N THR A 41 9.26 5.20 -6.88
CA THR A 41 10.47 5.51 -7.64
C THR A 41 11.16 4.33 -8.35
N PHE A 42 10.76 3.10 -8.08
CA PHE A 42 11.21 1.93 -8.83
C PHE A 42 10.32 1.67 -10.04
N ASN A 43 10.90 1.13 -11.11
CA ASN A 43 10.14 0.74 -12.29
C ASN A 43 9.40 -0.60 -12.09
N GLN A 44 8.51 -0.94 -13.02
CA GLN A 44 7.70 -2.16 -12.96
C GLN A 44 8.54 -3.43 -13.09
N GLU A 45 9.68 -3.39 -13.77
CA GLU A 45 10.58 -4.53 -13.92
C GLU A 45 11.23 -4.92 -12.59
N ALA A 46 11.62 -3.92 -11.78
CA ALA A 46 12.16 -4.16 -10.43
C ALA A 46 11.07 -4.73 -9.50
N LEU A 47 9.83 -4.24 -9.62
CA LEU A 47 8.71 -4.80 -8.86
C LEU A 47 8.38 -6.23 -9.30
N LEU A 48 8.49 -6.54 -10.59
CA LEU A 48 8.29 -7.89 -11.11
C LEU A 48 9.32 -8.87 -10.54
N GLU A 49 10.59 -8.45 -10.43
CA GLU A 49 11.62 -9.27 -9.78
C GLU A 49 11.27 -9.53 -8.31
N CYS A 50 10.84 -8.49 -7.57
CA CYS A 50 10.35 -8.65 -6.20
C CYS A 50 9.16 -9.61 -6.11
N ALA A 51 8.18 -9.47 -7.00
CA ALA A 51 7.00 -10.33 -7.01
C ALA A 51 7.35 -11.79 -7.26
N ARG A 52 8.25 -12.06 -8.22
CA ARG A 52 8.77 -13.41 -8.50
C ARG A 52 9.57 -13.99 -7.34
N ALA A 53 10.23 -13.15 -6.55
CA ALA A 53 10.90 -13.54 -5.31
C ALA A 53 9.93 -13.70 -4.11
N GLY A 54 8.63 -13.48 -4.33
CA GLY A 54 7.58 -13.71 -3.35
C GLY A 54 7.12 -12.50 -2.54
N ALA A 55 7.37 -11.27 -3.02
CA ALA A 55 6.70 -10.08 -2.51
C ALA A 55 5.33 -9.95 -3.18
N LEU A 56 4.25 -10.03 -2.42
CA LEU A 56 2.88 -10.05 -2.95
C LEU A 56 2.08 -8.79 -2.64
N ALA A 57 2.62 -7.88 -1.83
CA ALA A 57 2.00 -6.61 -1.48
C ALA A 57 2.97 -5.46 -1.72
N PHE A 58 2.50 -4.44 -2.44
CA PHE A 58 3.30 -3.27 -2.81
C PHE A 58 2.65 -1.97 -2.34
N GLY A 59 3.48 -1.06 -1.81
CA GLY A 59 3.08 0.27 -1.40
C GLY A 59 3.58 1.35 -2.37
N GLU A 60 2.69 2.27 -2.75
CA GLU A 60 2.98 3.39 -3.65
C GLU A 60 2.59 4.72 -3.01
N ASN A 61 3.43 5.73 -3.18
CA ASN A 61 3.21 7.07 -2.62
C ASN A 61 2.56 8.04 -3.61
N TYR A 62 2.65 7.77 -4.91
CA TYR A 62 2.20 8.67 -5.96
C TYR A 62 1.12 7.99 -6.80
N ALA A 63 -0.07 8.61 -6.86
CA ALA A 63 -1.24 8.00 -7.49
C ALA A 63 -1.01 7.66 -8.97
N GLN A 64 -0.46 8.59 -9.75
CA GLN A 64 -0.22 8.38 -11.18
C GLN A 64 0.79 7.25 -11.43
N GLU A 65 1.92 7.27 -10.71
CA GLU A 65 2.95 6.25 -10.81
C GLU A 65 2.41 4.86 -10.42
N GLY A 66 1.71 4.78 -9.29
CA GLY A 66 1.11 3.53 -8.83
C GLY A 66 0.07 2.98 -9.79
N CYS A 67 -0.83 3.82 -10.29
CA CYS A 67 -1.84 3.39 -11.27
C CYS A 67 -1.21 2.86 -12.56
N THR A 68 -0.17 3.51 -13.06
CA THR A 68 0.57 3.04 -14.26
C THR A 68 1.17 1.66 -14.03
N LYS A 69 1.78 1.42 -12.87
CA LYS A 69 2.34 0.10 -12.51
C LYS A 69 1.24 -0.96 -12.38
N ILE A 70 0.15 -0.65 -11.69
CA ILE A 70 -0.98 -1.58 -11.52
C ILE A 70 -1.55 -2.00 -12.88
N ASP A 71 -1.79 -1.03 -13.77
CA ASP A 71 -2.33 -1.30 -15.10
C ASP A 71 -1.34 -2.14 -15.94
N TRP A 72 -0.04 -1.87 -15.82
CA TRP A 72 1.00 -2.67 -16.47
C TRP A 72 1.00 -4.14 -15.97
N PHE A 73 0.94 -4.35 -14.65
CA PHE A 73 0.88 -5.70 -14.08
C PHE A 73 -0.39 -6.45 -14.49
N ARG A 74 -1.55 -5.79 -14.45
CA ARG A 74 -2.82 -6.39 -14.87
C ARG A 74 -2.82 -6.81 -16.33
N THR A 75 -2.13 -6.07 -17.19
CA THR A 75 -2.04 -6.35 -18.62
C THR A 75 -1.02 -7.43 -18.94
N ASN A 76 0.17 -7.36 -18.34
CA ASN A 76 1.31 -8.19 -18.74
C ASN A 76 1.51 -9.42 -17.83
N HIS A 77 1.01 -9.38 -16.60
CA HIS A 77 1.19 -10.43 -15.58
C HIS A 77 -0.10 -10.68 -14.79
N PRO A 78 -1.23 -10.99 -15.48
CA PRO A 78 -2.51 -11.24 -14.81
C PRO A 78 -2.49 -12.47 -13.87
N GLU A 79 -1.52 -13.37 -14.04
CA GLU A 79 -1.28 -14.52 -13.18
C GLU A 79 -0.77 -14.14 -11.79
N LEU A 80 -0.19 -12.94 -11.64
CA LEU A 80 0.31 -12.44 -10.37
C LEU A 80 -0.81 -11.73 -9.62
N HIS A 81 -1.26 -12.32 -8.53
CA HIS A 81 -2.27 -11.73 -7.65
C HIS A 81 -1.60 -10.82 -6.61
N LEU A 82 -1.30 -9.58 -7.02
CA LEU A 82 -0.63 -8.59 -6.19
C LEU A 82 -1.63 -7.70 -5.44
N GLU A 83 -1.33 -7.41 -4.18
CA GLU A 83 -2.09 -6.47 -3.35
C GLU A 83 -1.44 -5.09 -3.39
N TRP A 84 -2.21 -4.07 -3.72
CA TRP A 84 -1.70 -2.71 -3.91
C TRP A 84 -2.20 -1.76 -2.83
N HIS A 85 -1.26 -1.12 -2.16
CA HIS A 85 -1.51 -0.17 -1.08
C HIS A 85 -1.09 1.24 -1.48
N PHE A 86 -2.03 2.17 -1.41
CA PHE A 86 -1.69 3.59 -1.51
C PHE A 86 -1.27 4.09 -0.13
N ILE A 87 -0.04 4.54 0.00
CA ILE A 87 0.58 4.92 1.28
C ILE A 87 1.09 6.36 1.32
N GLY A 88 0.80 7.16 0.30
CA GLY A 88 1.14 8.58 0.23
C GLY A 88 -0.05 9.48 0.54
N PRO A 89 0.18 10.81 0.66
CA PRO A 89 -0.89 11.77 0.81
C PRO A 89 -1.84 11.73 -0.41
N LEU A 90 -3.15 11.63 -0.17
CA LEU A 90 -4.14 11.54 -1.24
C LEU A 90 -4.85 12.87 -1.45
N GLN A 91 -4.60 13.47 -2.62
CA GLN A 91 -5.33 14.64 -3.08
C GLN A 91 -6.71 14.26 -3.61
N ALA A 92 -7.71 15.10 -3.35
CA ALA A 92 -9.10 14.85 -3.77
C ALA A 92 -9.26 14.63 -5.29
N ASN A 93 -8.47 15.32 -6.12
CA ASN A 93 -8.49 15.16 -7.57
C ASN A 93 -7.85 13.86 -8.08
N LYS A 94 -7.18 13.11 -7.22
CA LYS A 94 -6.57 11.79 -7.51
C LYS A 94 -7.36 10.62 -6.90
N SER A 95 -8.40 10.88 -6.11
CA SER A 95 -9.14 9.84 -5.38
C SER A 95 -9.78 8.81 -6.32
N ARG A 96 -10.32 9.22 -7.47
CA ARG A 96 -10.96 8.29 -8.41
C ARG A 96 -9.98 7.24 -8.95
N MET A 97 -8.81 7.66 -9.44
CA MET A 97 -7.84 6.71 -10.01
C MET A 97 -7.33 5.71 -8.97
N VAL A 98 -7.23 6.14 -7.70
CA VAL A 98 -6.86 5.28 -6.57
C VAL A 98 -8.00 4.32 -6.23
N ALA A 99 -9.24 4.81 -6.11
CA ALA A 99 -10.41 3.97 -5.83
C ALA A 99 -10.64 2.87 -6.87
N GLU A 100 -10.32 3.12 -8.13
CA GLU A 100 -10.50 2.19 -9.23
C GLU A 100 -9.43 1.09 -9.31
N ARG A 101 -8.28 1.26 -8.65
CA ARG A 101 -7.11 0.39 -8.87
C ARG A 101 -6.51 -0.23 -7.63
N PHE A 102 -6.45 0.50 -6.52
CA PHE A 102 -5.82 0.03 -5.29
C PHE A 102 -6.73 -0.86 -4.47
N ASP A 103 -6.14 -1.69 -3.62
CA ASP A 103 -6.84 -2.57 -2.68
C ASP A 103 -6.93 -1.96 -1.29
N TRP A 104 -5.95 -1.10 -0.95
CA TRP A 104 -5.82 -0.41 0.31
C TRP A 104 -5.49 1.06 0.12
N VAL A 105 -6.03 1.91 0.99
CA VAL A 105 -5.57 3.29 1.20
C VAL A 105 -5.26 3.47 2.68
N GLN A 106 -4.00 3.71 3.00
CA GLN A 106 -3.53 3.77 4.40
C GLN A 106 -3.47 5.19 4.97
N THR A 107 -3.91 6.19 4.23
CA THR A 107 -3.68 7.61 4.51
C THR A 107 -4.96 8.43 4.55
N VAL A 108 -6.06 7.82 4.96
CA VAL A 108 -7.33 8.54 5.14
C VAL A 108 -7.23 9.42 6.38
N ASP A 109 -7.26 10.73 6.19
CA ASP A 109 -7.12 11.71 7.27
C ASP A 109 -8.26 12.75 7.30
N ARG A 110 -9.30 12.57 6.49
CA ARG A 110 -10.48 13.44 6.46
C ARG A 110 -11.67 12.74 5.82
N LEU A 111 -12.84 13.06 6.32
CA LEU A 111 -14.11 12.45 5.87
C LEU A 111 -14.33 12.63 4.37
N ARG A 112 -14.05 13.81 3.82
CA ARG A 112 -14.22 14.10 2.39
C ARG A 112 -13.48 13.11 1.48
N ILE A 113 -12.28 12.67 1.87
CA ILE A 113 -11.52 11.67 1.10
C ILE A 113 -12.19 10.30 1.18
N ALA A 114 -12.62 9.89 2.36
CA ALA A 114 -13.34 8.63 2.56
C ALA A 114 -14.63 8.58 1.72
N GLU A 115 -15.45 9.63 1.77
CA GLU A 115 -16.67 9.75 0.97
C GLU A 115 -16.40 9.67 -0.53
N ARG A 116 -15.35 10.34 -1.01
CA ARG A 116 -14.97 10.29 -2.43
C ARG A 116 -14.50 8.89 -2.84
N LEU A 117 -13.67 8.24 -2.05
CA LEU A 117 -13.22 6.87 -2.31
C LEU A 117 -14.40 5.91 -2.36
N SER A 118 -15.32 6.01 -1.41
CA SER A 118 -16.54 5.20 -1.35
C SER A 118 -17.42 5.39 -2.60
N ALA A 119 -17.71 6.64 -2.95
CA ALA A 119 -18.55 6.98 -4.10
C ALA A 119 -17.92 6.63 -5.46
N GLN A 120 -16.58 6.56 -5.53
CA GLN A 120 -15.83 6.32 -6.76
C GLN A 120 -15.35 4.86 -6.90
N ARG A 121 -15.51 4.04 -5.86
CA ARG A 121 -15.17 2.62 -5.93
C ARG A 121 -16.12 1.91 -6.89
N PRO A 122 -15.63 1.21 -7.93
CA PRO A 122 -16.49 0.46 -8.84
C PRO A 122 -17.22 -0.70 -8.13
N ASP A 123 -18.49 -0.90 -8.43
CA ASP A 123 -19.33 -1.94 -7.81
C ASP A 123 -18.84 -3.37 -8.09
N ASN A 124 -18.11 -3.58 -9.16
CA ASN A 124 -17.52 -4.88 -9.54
C ASN A 124 -16.20 -5.19 -8.82
N LEU A 125 -15.68 -4.26 -8.00
CA LEU A 125 -14.51 -4.49 -7.17
C LEU A 125 -14.92 -4.78 -5.71
N PRO A 126 -14.09 -5.54 -4.97
CA PRO A 126 -14.29 -5.67 -3.53
C PRO A 126 -14.28 -4.30 -2.83
N PRO A 127 -14.89 -4.16 -1.65
CA PRO A 127 -14.77 -2.95 -0.84
C PRO A 127 -13.30 -2.53 -0.67
N LEU A 128 -13.05 -1.24 -0.78
CA LEU A 128 -11.72 -0.68 -0.58
C LEU A 128 -11.37 -0.72 0.91
N ASN A 129 -10.25 -1.32 1.24
CA ASN A 129 -9.75 -1.31 2.61
C ASN A 129 -9.09 0.03 2.91
N VAL A 130 -9.40 0.61 4.06
CA VAL A 130 -8.85 1.91 4.46
C VAL A 130 -8.28 1.87 5.87
N LEU A 131 -7.21 2.63 6.09
CA LEU A 131 -6.67 2.94 7.41
C LEU A 131 -6.74 4.46 7.61
N ILE A 132 -7.08 4.87 8.82
CA ILE A 132 -7.05 6.28 9.21
C ILE A 132 -5.64 6.63 9.65
N GLU A 133 -5.07 7.67 9.04
CA GLU A 133 -3.74 8.17 9.41
C GLU A 133 -3.86 9.11 10.60
N VAL A 134 -3.13 8.81 11.68
CA VAL A 134 -3.09 9.58 12.91
C VAL A 134 -1.71 10.19 13.11
N ASN A 135 -1.67 11.51 13.32
CA ASN A 135 -0.44 12.25 13.65
C ASN A 135 -0.27 12.32 15.17
N VAL A 136 0.38 11.32 15.75
CA VAL A 136 0.49 11.14 17.19
C VAL A 136 1.31 12.26 17.85
N ASP A 137 2.40 12.69 17.21
CA ASP A 137 3.34 13.67 17.77
C ASP A 137 2.98 15.12 17.43
N ALA A 138 1.86 15.35 16.74
CA ALA A 138 1.41 16.66 16.28
C ALA A 138 2.47 17.45 15.47
N GLU A 139 3.29 16.74 14.69
CA GLU A 139 4.26 17.35 13.78
C GLU A 139 3.56 18.09 12.64
N ALA A 140 3.75 19.41 12.54
CA ALA A 140 3.10 20.25 11.53
C ALA A 140 3.46 19.87 10.08
N SER A 141 4.62 19.23 9.86
CA SER A 141 5.08 18.76 8.54
C SER A 141 4.48 17.42 8.12
N LYS A 142 3.75 16.71 8.99
CA LYS A 142 3.14 15.41 8.76
C LYS A 142 1.65 15.53 8.49
N SER A 143 1.13 14.60 7.69
CA SER A 143 -0.30 14.39 7.51
C SER A 143 -0.89 13.59 8.67
N GLY A 144 -2.20 13.42 8.67
CA GLY A 144 -2.92 12.67 9.70
C GLY A 144 -3.71 13.56 10.64
N ILE A 145 -4.77 12.97 11.20
CA ILE A 145 -5.60 13.64 12.22
C ILE A 145 -4.95 13.54 13.61
N SER A 146 -5.41 14.36 14.53
CA SER A 146 -5.03 14.20 15.94
C SER A 146 -5.64 12.93 16.55
N PRO A 147 -5.06 12.34 17.61
CA PRO A 147 -5.67 11.21 18.31
C PRO A 147 -7.09 11.49 18.83
N GLU A 148 -7.40 12.74 19.20
CA GLU A 148 -8.70 13.16 19.69
C GLU A 148 -9.80 13.13 18.62
N GLU A 149 -9.43 13.37 17.36
CA GLU A 149 -10.35 13.33 16.22
C GLU A 149 -10.66 11.91 15.74
N LEU A 150 -9.84 10.93 16.10
CA LEU A 150 -9.94 9.56 15.61
C LEU A 150 -11.30 8.90 15.84
N PRO A 151 -11.93 8.95 17.04
CA PRO A 151 -13.22 8.29 17.26
C PRO A 151 -14.33 8.80 16.34
N ALA A 152 -14.39 10.12 16.11
CA ALA A 152 -15.40 10.74 15.25
C ALA A 152 -15.20 10.36 13.78
N LEU A 153 -13.97 10.40 13.27
CA LEU A 153 -13.69 10.02 11.90
C LEU A 153 -13.92 8.51 11.68
N ALA A 154 -13.49 7.67 12.62
CA ALA A 154 -13.68 6.23 12.52
C ALA A 154 -15.17 5.82 12.51
N ALA A 155 -16.02 6.55 13.23
CA ALA A 155 -17.46 6.30 13.21
C ALA A 155 -18.15 6.76 11.91
N ALA A 156 -17.53 7.69 11.18
CA ALA A 156 -18.09 8.26 9.95
C ALA A 156 -17.60 7.53 8.68
N VAL A 157 -16.50 6.78 8.74
CA VAL A 157 -15.91 6.02 7.63
C VAL A 157 -16.46 4.59 7.62
#